data_271b85c8d4a85ed3904da0f79a56bc5d
#
_entry.id   271b85c8d4a85ed3904da0f79a56bc5d
#
_cell.length_a   1.000
_cell.length_b   1.000
_cell.length_c   1.000
_cell.angle_alpha   90.00
_cell.angle_beta   90.00
_cell.angle_gamma   90.00
#
_symmetry.space_group_name_H-M   'P 1'
#
loop_
_entity.id
_entity.type
_entity.pdbx_description
1 polymer ?
#
loop_
_entity_poly.entity_id
_entity_poly.type
_entity_poly.pdbx_seq_one_letter_code
_entity_poly.pdbx_strand_id
1 'polypeptide(L)'
;MLTVYRYARRNFTTDQNLFPSIVQKEFVMSSAENKKTLPALTERIVQTYHDVGTINHLGHTPLPQYDEITSIINDFREILYPGYRRREGLTFDNVKFYVGDLIDQVFERLSIQIARALQHEDVVNESTGDWKQYKDQAQQITLELLGKIPDLRRMLATDVNAAYDGDPACKSHDEVIFCYPGLEAITVHRIAHELYRAHVPFIPRMMSEWSHKETGIDIHPGATIGPSFFIDHGTGVVIGETTVIGSHVKIYQGVTLGALSFPIDADGNIIRNMKRHPTIEDNVVVYASATILG
;
A
#
# COMPACT_ATOMS: atom_id res chain seq x y z
N MET A 1 6.47 -19.12 28.33
CA MET A 1 5.17 -18.90 28.97
C MET A 1 4.29 -18.22 27.94
N LEU A 2 3.43 -18.99 27.26
CA LEU A 2 2.55 -18.48 26.20
C LEU A 2 1.36 -17.80 26.86
N THR A 3 1.31 -16.48 26.80
CA THR A 3 0.14 -15.72 27.25
C THR A 3 -0.83 -15.62 26.09
N VAL A 4 -1.86 -16.48 26.12
CA VAL A 4 -2.97 -16.42 25.16
C VAL A 4 -3.98 -15.39 25.68
N TYR A 5 -4.07 -14.24 25.01
CA TYR A 5 -5.15 -13.30 25.26
C TYR A 5 -6.46 -13.87 24.70
N ARG A 6 -7.41 -14.19 25.62
CA ARG A 6 -8.79 -14.47 25.24
C ARG A 6 -9.48 -13.15 24.88
N TYR A 7 -9.75 -12.96 23.61
CA TYR A 7 -10.70 -11.97 23.14
C TYR A 7 -12.08 -12.31 23.71
N ALA A 8 -12.67 -11.42 24.49
CA ALA A 8 -14.03 -11.57 24.98
C ALA A 8 -14.97 -11.63 23.77
N ARG A 9 -15.53 -12.79 23.49
CA ARG A 9 -16.61 -12.93 22.53
C ARG A 9 -17.81 -12.14 23.07
N ARG A 10 -18.13 -11.00 22.44
CA ARG A 10 -19.48 -10.48 22.48
C ARG A 10 -20.35 -11.55 21.86
N ASN A 11 -21.34 -12.03 22.60
CA ASN A 11 -22.34 -12.98 22.13
C ASN A 11 -23.11 -12.35 20.97
N PHE A 12 -22.70 -12.66 19.75
CA PHE A 12 -23.61 -12.56 18.62
C PHE A 12 -24.56 -13.76 18.75
N THR A 13 -25.77 -13.49 19.16
CA THR A 13 -26.87 -14.43 18.96
C THR A 13 -27.03 -14.60 17.47
N THR A 14 -26.53 -15.70 16.94
CA THR A 14 -26.82 -16.15 15.58
C THR A 14 -28.30 -16.49 15.54
N ASP A 15 -29.07 -15.59 14.96
CA ASP A 15 -30.43 -15.88 14.54
C ASP A 15 -30.35 -16.91 13.42
N GLN A 16 -30.63 -18.17 13.71
CA GLN A 16 -30.50 -19.31 12.78
C GLN A 16 -31.52 -19.23 11.63
N ASN A 17 -32.34 -18.17 11.54
CA ASN A 17 -33.38 -18.00 10.54
C ASN A 17 -32.96 -17.14 9.33
N LEU A 18 -31.72 -16.72 9.22
CA LEU A 18 -31.25 -15.83 8.12
C LEU A 18 -30.97 -16.56 6.79
N PHE A 19 -30.95 -17.88 6.77
CA PHE A 19 -30.80 -18.65 5.54
C PHE A 19 -31.94 -19.65 5.42
N PRO A 20 -33.02 -19.33 4.70
CA PRO A 20 -34.02 -20.35 4.36
C PRO A 20 -33.31 -21.44 3.54
N SER A 21 -33.43 -22.68 3.98
CA SER A 21 -32.96 -23.86 3.29
C SER A 21 -33.45 -23.86 1.84
N ILE A 22 -32.51 -23.63 0.90
CA ILE A 22 -32.79 -23.80 -0.53
C ILE A 22 -32.86 -25.30 -0.76
N VAL A 23 -34.10 -25.78 -0.84
CA VAL A 23 -34.42 -27.15 -1.26
C VAL A 23 -33.93 -27.34 -2.69
N GLN A 24 -32.94 -28.23 -2.84
CA GLN A 24 -32.47 -28.72 -4.14
C GLN A 24 -33.65 -29.32 -4.91
N LYS A 25 -34.14 -28.60 -5.92
CA LYS A 25 -34.78 -29.19 -7.09
C LYS A 25 -33.87 -29.01 -8.26
N GLU A 26 -33.24 -30.06 -8.73
CA GLU A 26 -32.55 -30.12 -10.01
C GLU A 26 -33.58 -29.81 -11.12
N PHE A 27 -33.68 -28.55 -11.49
CA PHE A 27 -34.27 -28.10 -12.75
C PHE A 27 -33.12 -27.77 -13.70
N VAL A 28 -32.79 -28.68 -14.60
CA VAL A 28 -31.95 -28.36 -15.75
C VAL A 28 -32.78 -27.50 -16.72
N MET A 29 -32.86 -26.21 -16.41
CA MET A 29 -33.47 -25.24 -17.33
C MET A 29 -32.53 -25.00 -18.53
N SER A 30 -33.11 -24.78 -19.72
CA SER A 30 -32.34 -24.43 -20.89
C SER A 30 -31.59 -23.09 -20.67
N SER A 31 -30.45 -22.89 -21.35
CA SER A 31 -29.65 -21.64 -21.25
C SER A 31 -30.50 -20.38 -21.52
N ALA A 32 -31.50 -20.47 -22.38
CA ALA A 32 -32.39 -19.36 -22.70
C ALA A 32 -33.43 -19.08 -21.57
N GLU A 33 -33.88 -20.13 -20.86
CA GLU A 33 -34.79 -19.98 -19.71
C GLU A 33 -34.06 -19.42 -18.48
N ASN A 34 -32.82 -19.86 -18.26
CA ASN A 34 -31.97 -19.30 -17.19
C ASN A 34 -31.76 -17.79 -17.35
N LYS A 35 -31.58 -17.30 -18.59
CA LYS A 35 -31.44 -15.86 -18.86
C LYS A 35 -32.70 -15.05 -18.55
N LYS A 36 -33.89 -15.63 -18.59
CA LYS A 36 -35.14 -14.94 -18.22
C LYS A 36 -35.25 -14.58 -16.73
N THR A 37 -34.44 -15.24 -15.88
CA THR A 37 -34.40 -14.94 -14.43
C THR A 37 -33.45 -13.78 -14.09
N LEU A 38 -32.54 -13.39 -15.00
CA LEU A 38 -31.54 -12.36 -14.74
C LEU A 38 -32.13 -10.98 -14.37
N PRO A 39 -33.20 -10.47 -15.03
CA PRO A 39 -33.78 -9.19 -14.62
C PRO A 39 -34.26 -9.19 -13.17
N ALA A 40 -34.97 -10.24 -12.75
CA ALA A 40 -35.44 -10.35 -11.37
C ALA A 40 -34.27 -10.47 -10.35
N LEU A 41 -33.19 -11.14 -10.71
CA LEU A 41 -31.98 -11.19 -9.89
C LEU A 41 -31.31 -9.81 -9.83
N THR A 42 -31.25 -9.10 -10.96
CA THR A 42 -30.70 -7.73 -11.01
C THR A 42 -31.48 -6.80 -10.08
N GLU A 43 -32.82 -6.80 -10.14
CA GLU A 43 -33.64 -5.98 -9.26
C GLU A 43 -33.39 -6.29 -7.78
N ARG A 44 -33.30 -7.57 -7.41
CA ARG A 44 -33.00 -7.98 -6.04
C ARG A 44 -31.60 -7.52 -5.59
N ILE A 45 -30.60 -7.57 -6.47
CA ILE A 45 -29.24 -7.09 -6.18
C ILE A 45 -29.27 -5.57 -6.02
N VAL A 46 -29.90 -4.84 -6.94
CA VAL A 46 -30.00 -3.37 -6.89
C VAL A 46 -30.74 -2.91 -5.63
N GLN A 47 -31.76 -3.64 -5.19
CA GLN A 47 -32.44 -3.32 -3.94
C GLN A 47 -31.46 -3.33 -2.76
N THR A 48 -30.51 -4.25 -2.71
CA THR A 48 -29.49 -4.28 -1.64
C THR A 48 -28.60 -3.04 -1.62
N TYR A 49 -28.44 -2.33 -2.75
CA TYR A 49 -27.66 -1.09 -2.79
C TYR A 49 -28.39 0.06 -2.06
N HIS A 50 -29.70 0.01 -1.95
CA HIS A 50 -30.49 0.95 -1.14
C HIS A 50 -30.49 0.56 0.34
N ASP A 51 -30.52 -0.75 0.62
CA ASP A 51 -30.66 -1.27 1.98
C ASP A 51 -29.31 -1.26 2.73
N VAL A 52 -28.17 -1.40 2.00
CA VAL A 52 -26.82 -1.52 2.57
C VAL A 52 -25.94 -0.41 2.02
N GLY A 53 -25.91 0.74 2.71
CA GLY A 53 -25.14 1.92 2.27
C GLY A 53 -23.62 1.81 2.45
N THR A 54 -23.14 1.00 3.41
CA THR A 54 -21.74 0.98 3.89
C THR A 54 -20.70 0.56 2.84
N ILE A 55 -21.12 -0.19 1.82
CA ILE A 55 -20.24 -0.78 0.80
C ILE A 55 -20.50 -0.19 -0.59
N ASN A 56 -21.23 0.90 -0.69
CA ASN A 56 -21.57 1.58 -1.93
C ASN A 56 -20.78 2.89 -2.07
N HIS A 57 -20.42 3.21 -3.32
CA HIS A 57 -19.86 4.51 -3.69
C HIS A 57 -20.59 5.07 -4.92
N LEU A 58 -21.95 5.00 -4.89
CA LEU A 58 -22.80 5.41 -6.00
C LEU A 58 -23.13 6.91 -5.90
N GLY A 59 -22.98 7.64 -7.02
CA GLY A 59 -23.30 9.08 -7.08
C GLY A 59 -22.29 10.00 -6.41
N HIS A 60 -21.15 9.49 -5.96
CA HIS A 60 -20.06 10.28 -5.37
C HIS A 60 -18.97 10.64 -6.39
N THR A 61 -18.08 11.54 -5.98
CA THR A 61 -16.90 11.93 -6.77
C THR A 61 -15.99 10.72 -7.05
N PRO A 62 -15.33 10.68 -8.23
CA PRO A 62 -14.45 9.57 -8.58
C PRO A 62 -13.33 9.38 -7.57
N LEU A 63 -13.15 8.14 -7.08
CA LEU A 63 -12.01 7.74 -6.26
C LEU A 63 -10.72 7.58 -7.10
N PRO A 64 -9.53 7.59 -6.46
CA PRO A 64 -8.31 7.16 -7.13
C PRO A 64 -8.47 5.75 -7.73
N GLN A 65 -7.90 5.54 -8.91
CA GLN A 65 -8.01 4.27 -9.64
C GLN A 65 -6.82 3.35 -9.32
N TYR A 66 -7.12 2.14 -8.85
CA TYR A 66 -6.09 1.19 -8.42
C TYR A 66 -5.12 0.82 -9.55
N ASP A 67 -5.61 0.58 -10.77
CA ASP A 67 -4.79 0.22 -11.92
C ASP A 67 -3.86 1.37 -12.34
N GLU A 68 -4.34 2.61 -12.23
CA GLU A 68 -3.51 3.79 -12.48
C GLU A 68 -2.38 3.90 -11.44
N ILE A 69 -2.67 3.71 -10.15
CA ILE A 69 -1.63 3.70 -9.10
C ILE A 69 -0.62 2.59 -9.34
N THR A 70 -1.07 1.40 -9.72
CA THR A 70 -0.17 0.28 -10.08
C THR A 70 0.74 0.65 -11.25
N SER A 71 0.20 1.28 -12.29
CA SER A 71 0.98 1.72 -13.44
C SER A 71 2.00 2.80 -13.05
N ILE A 72 1.62 3.77 -12.23
CA ILE A 72 2.50 4.82 -11.71
C ILE A 72 3.65 4.25 -10.86
N ILE A 73 3.38 3.23 -10.02
CA ILE A 73 4.44 2.51 -9.28
C ILE A 73 5.47 1.94 -10.25
N ASN A 74 5.01 1.30 -11.33
CA ASN A 74 5.91 0.74 -12.32
C ASN A 74 6.73 1.81 -13.07
N ASP A 75 6.15 2.99 -13.34
CA ASP A 75 6.88 4.10 -13.95
C ASP A 75 7.94 4.67 -13.00
N PHE A 76 7.65 4.80 -11.71
CA PHE A 76 8.65 5.15 -10.70
C PHE A 76 9.81 4.13 -10.65
N ARG A 77 9.52 2.83 -10.76
CA ARG A 77 10.57 1.80 -10.77
C ARG A 77 11.49 1.94 -11.99
N GLU A 78 10.96 2.32 -13.16
CA GLU A 78 11.76 2.63 -14.35
C GLU A 78 12.64 3.89 -14.16
N ILE A 79 12.10 4.93 -13.52
CA ILE A 79 12.83 6.16 -13.21
C ILE A 79 13.95 5.88 -12.18
N LEU A 80 13.66 5.05 -11.18
CA LEU A 80 14.59 4.73 -10.10
C LEU A 80 15.67 3.75 -10.55
N TYR A 81 15.36 2.78 -11.41
CA TYR A 81 16.25 1.72 -11.90
C TYR A 81 16.22 1.63 -13.43
N PRO A 82 16.69 2.66 -14.16
CA PRO A 82 16.62 2.68 -15.62
C PRO A 82 17.41 1.54 -16.26
N GLY A 83 16.82 0.89 -17.26
CA GLY A 83 17.45 -0.18 -18.03
C GLY A 83 17.28 -1.59 -17.47
N TYR A 84 16.60 -1.75 -16.32
CA TYR A 84 16.40 -3.07 -15.73
C TYR A 84 15.13 -3.79 -16.22
N ARG A 85 14.12 -3.10 -16.77
CA ARG A 85 12.83 -3.75 -17.02
C ARG A 85 12.29 -3.55 -18.44
N ARG A 86 11.71 -2.36 -18.72
CA ARG A 86 10.86 -2.16 -19.91
C ARG A 86 11.63 -1.80 -21.18
N ARG A 87 12.74 -1.10 -21.09
CA ARG A 87 13.41 -0.57 -22.26
C ARG A 87 14.83 -1.09 -22.38
N GLU A 88 15.08 -1.81 -23.47
CA GLU A 88 16.42 -2.22 -23.89
C GLU A 88 17.18 -1.07 -24.58
N GLY A 89 18.49 -1.14 -24.58
CA GLY A 89 19.35 -0.21 -25.31
C GLY A 89 19.40 1.20 -24.72
N LEU A 90 19.11 1.38 -23.42
CA LEU A 90 19.32 2.64 -22.74
C LEU A 90 20.82 2.92 -22.56
N THR A 91 21.21 4.16 -22.92
CA THR A 91 22.57 4.69 -22.77
C THR A 91 22.51 6.05 -22.07
N PHE A 92 23.65 6.56 -21.61
CA PHE A 92 23.72 7.91 -21.04
C PHE A 92 23.28 9.02 -22.01
N ASP A 93 23.40 8.78 -23.32
CA ASP A 93 23.00 9.76 -24.34
C ASP A 93 21.47 9.83 -24.55
N ASN A 94 20.77 8.71 -24.40
CA ASN A 94 19.35 8.62 -24.70
C ASN A 94 18.43 8.51 -23.44
N VAL A 95 18.99 8.18 -22.27
CA VAL A 95 18.20 7.97 -21.04
C VAL A 95 17.40 9.20 -20.65
N LYS A 96 17.89 10.41 -20.89
CA LYS A 96 17.18 11.65 -20.54
C LYS A 96 15.84 11.80 -21.25
N PHE A 97 15.73 11.34 -22.50
CA PHE A 97 14.48 11.42 -23.24
C PHE A 97 13.47 10.41 -22.70
N TYR A 98 13.92 9.20 -22.38
CA TYR A 98 13.06 8.17 -21.80
C TYR A 98 12.57 8.55 -20.39
N VAL A 99 13.46 8.98 -19.53
CA VAL A 99 13.10 9.43 -18.17
C VAL A 99 12.25 10.69 -18.21
N GLY A 100 12.52 11.62 -19.16
CA GLY A 100 11.70 12.81 -19.35
C GLY A 100 10.24 12.48 -19.69
N ASP A 101 10.01 11.53 -20.59
CA ASP A 101 8.67 11.04 -20.94
C ASP A 101 7.95 10.40 -19.73
N LEU A 102 8.67 9.57 -18.97
CA LEU A 102 8.12 8.96 -17.75
C LEU A 102 7.77 9.99 -16.67
N ILE A 103 8.59 11.01 -16.48
CA ILE A 103 8.35 12.10 -15.52
C ILE A 103 7.09 12.87 -15.91
N ASP A 104 6.91 13.18 -17.21
CA ASP A 104 5.71 13.87 -17.71
C ASP A 104 4.46 13.03 -17.48
N GLN A 105 4.49 11.74 -17.83
CA GLN A 105 3.39 10.80 -17.60
C GLN A 105 3.04 10.65 -16.12
N VAL A 106 4.04 10.52 -15.24
CA VAL A 106 3.82 10.43 -13.79
C VAL A 106 3.22 11.73 -13.29
N PHE A 107 3.73 12.89 -13.72
CA PHE A 107 3.20 14.19 -13.32
C PHE A 107 1.72 14.33 -13.64
N GLU A 108 1.31 14.08 -14.87
CA GLU A 108 -0.09 14.20 -15.28
C GLU A 108 -1.00 13.20 -14.55
N ARG A 109 -0.61 11.93 -14.52
CA ARG A 109 -1.45 10.85 -14.00
C ARG A 109 -1.54 10.88 -12.47
N LEU A 110 -0.43 11.03 -11.77
CA LEU A 110 -0.41 11.07 -10.31
C LEU A 110 -1.16 12.29 -9.78
N SER A 111 -0.99 13.47 -10.40
CA SER A 111 -1.72 14.68 -10.01
C SER A 111 -3.24 14.48 -10.08
N ILE A 112 -3.74 13.80 -11.11
CA ILE A 112 -5.18 13.48 -11.22
C ILE A 112 -5.63 12.57 -10.06
N GLN A 113 -4.84 11.54 -9.74
CA GLN A 113 -5.21 10.61 -8.67
C GLN A 113 -5.17 11.28 -7.29
N ILE A 114 -4.17 12.12 -7.04
CA ILE A 114 -4.08 12.92 -5.80
C ILE A 114 -5.26 13.90 -5.71
N ALA A 115 -5.60 14.61 -6.78
CA ALA A 115 -6.75 15.52 -6.78
C ALA A 115 -8.06 14.82 -6.44
N ARG A 116 -8.29 13.59 -6.96
CA ARG A 116 -9.44 12.76 -6.61
C ARG A 116 -9.45 12.36 -5.14
N ALA A 117 -8.28 12.00 -4.60
CA ALA A 117 -8.14 11.63 -3.19
C ALA A 117 -8.46 12.80 -2.25
N LEU A 118 -7.92 13.98 -2.54
CA LEU A 118 -8.17 15.21 -1.78
C LEU A 118 -9.65 15.63 -1.84
N GLN A 119 -10.24 15.63 -3.04
CA GLN A 119 -11.65 15.94 -3.21
C GLN A 119 -12.56 14.99 -2.41
N HIS A 120 -12.25 13.70 -2.43
CA HIS A 120 -13.03 12.72 -1.68
C HIS A 120 -12.94 12.93 -0.17
N GLU A 121 -11.74 13.21 0.35
CA GLU A 121 -11.55 13.49 1.78
C GLU A 121 -12.36 14.69 2.24
N ASP A 122 -12.35 15.77 1.45
CA ASP A 122 -13.16 16.96 1.75
C ASP A 122 -14.66 16.68 1.74
N VAL A 123 -15.15 15.88 0.77
CA VAL A 123 -16.56 15.46 0.73
C VAL A 123 -16.94 14.65 1.97
N VAL A 124 -16.07 13.76 2.43
CA VAL A 124 -16.29 12.99 3.67
C VAL A 124 -16.34 13.90 4.90
N ASN A 125 -15.53 14.97 4.91
CA ASN A 125 -15.48 15.96 5.98
C ASN A 125 -16.52 17.09 5.82
N GLU A 126 -17.53 16.92 4.95
CA GLU A 126 -18.60 17.89 4.67
C GLU A 126 -18.07 19.25 4.16
N SER A 127 -16.87 19.24 3.58
CA SER A 127 -16.23 20.38 2.91
C SER A 127 -16.37 20.27 1.40
N THR A 128 -16.42 21.39 0.70
CA THR A 128 -16.51 21.41 -0.76
C THR A 128 -15.53 22.43 -1.32
N GLY A 129 -14.50 21.93 -2.00
CA GLY A 129 -13.58 22.75 -2.79
C GLY A 129 -13.91 22.74 -4.29
N ASP A 130 -13.33 23.65 -5.04
CA ASP A 130 -13.36 23.62 -6.50
C ASP A 130 -12.34 22.58 -7.03
N TRP A 131 -12.73 21.82 -8.05
CA TRP A 131 -11.85 20.85 -8.72
C TRP A 131 -10.50 21.45 -9.14
N LYS A 132 -10.49 22.70 -9.58
CA LYS A 132 -9.26 23.39 -9.94
C LYS A 132 -8.30 23.51 -8.76
N GLN A 133 -8.80 23.84 -7.57
CA GLN A 133 -7.98 23.95 -6.37
C GLN A 133 -7.33 22.62 -6.00
N TYR A 134 -8.08 21.50 -6.05
CA TYR A 134 -7.53 20.17 -5.82
C TYR A 134 -6.45 19.79 -6.85
N LYS A 135 -6.69 20.14 -8.12
CA LYS A 135 -5.72 19.90 -9.19
C LYS A 135 -4.43 20.68 -8.98
N ASP A 136 -4.53 21.98 -8.66
CA ASP A 136 -3.37 22.83 -8.44
C ASP A 136 -2.54 22.34 -7.23
N GLN A 137 -3.20 21.95 -6.12
CA GLN A 137 -2.55 21.36 -4.96
C GLN A 137 -1.90 20.02 -5.28
N ALA A 138 -2.57 19.15 -6.00
CA ALA A 138 -2.06 17.86 -6.40
C ALA A 138 -0.83 17.96 -7.30
N GLN A 139 -0.82 18.93 -8.24
CA GLN A 139 0.34 19.20 -9.08
C GLN A 139 1.54 19.65 -8.24
N GLN A 140 1.33 20.51 -7.26
CA GLN A 140 2.40 20.94 -6.36
C GLN A 140 2.98 19.76 -5.57
N ILE A 141 2.13 18.91 -4.98
CA ILE A 141 2.57 17.70 -4.26
C ILE A 141 3.37 16.76 -5.19
N THR A 142 2.88 16.59 -6.42
CA THR A 142 3.56 15.72 -7.39
C THR A 142 4.93 16.28 -7.77
N LEU A 143 5.06 17.60 -7.99
CA LEU A 143 6.35 18.24 -8.26
C LEU A 143 7.33 18.08 -7.09
N GLU A 144 6.86 18.25 -5.86
CA GLU A 144 7.67 18.06 -4.66
C GLU A 144 8.18 16.62 -4.55
N LEU A 145 7.33 15.62 -4.82
CA LEU A 145 7.73 14.22 -4.86
C LEU A 145 8.77 13.96 -5.95
N LEU A 146 8.53 14.43 -7.18
CA LEU A 146 9.48 14.28 -8.28
C LEU A 146 10.82 14.96 -7.96
N GLY A 147 10.80 16.10 -7.28
CA GLY A 147 11.99 16.78 -6.79
C GLY A 147 12.82 15.95 -5.79
N LYS A 148 12.21 15.02 -5.07
CA LYS A 148 12.87 14.11 -4.12
C LYS A 148 13.47 12.86 -4.76
N ILE A 149 13.16 12.57 -6.02
CA ILE A 149 13.65 11.35 -6.71
C ILE A 149 15.18 11.19 -6.65
N PRO A 150 16.00 12.25 -6.84
CA PRO A 150 17.45 12.12 -6.72
C PRO A 150 17.91 11.64 -5.34
N ASP A 151 17.26 12.10 -4.25
CA ASP A 151 17.59 11.69 -2.88
C ASP A 151 17.12 10.27 -2.60
N LEU A 152 15.90 9.91 -3.05
CA LEU A 152 15.40 8.55 -2.98
C LEU A 152 16.30 7.57 -3.71
N ARG A 153 16.83 7.92 -4.90
CA ARG A 153 17.80 7.08 -5.61
C ARG A 153 19.08 6.87 -4.80
N ARG A 154 19.60 7.93 -4.17
CA ARG A 154 20.81 7.82 -3.31
C ARG A 154 20.54 6.90 -2.11
N MET A 155 19.38 7.03 -1.49
CA MET A 155 18.97 6.18 -0.37
C MET A 155 18.79 4.72 -0.80
N LEU A 156 18.10 4.46 -1.90
CA LEU A 156 17.92 3.11 -2.45
C LEU A 156 19.26 2.45 -2.86
N ALA A 157 20.24 3.22 -3.33
CA ALA A 157 21.56 2.70 -3.58
C ALA A 157 22.24 2.17 -2.29
N THR A 158 21.98 2.79 -1.13
CA THR A 158 22.46 2.25 0.16
C THR A 158 21.74 0.97 0.56
N ASP A 159 20.46 0.84 0.23
CA ASP A 159 19.66 -0.38 0.49
C ASP A 159 20.12 -1.55 -0.40
N VAL A 160 20.43 -1.26 -1.68
CA VAL A 160 21.03 -2.25 -2.60
C VAL A 160 22.39 -2.74 -2.08
N ASN A 161 23.26 -1.83 -1.62
CA ASN A 161 24.55 -2.20 -1.04
C ASN A 161 24.37 -3.05 0.23
N ALA A 162 23.43 -2.65 1.12
CA ALA A 162 23.14 -3.40 2.35
C ALA A 162 22.66 -4.83 2.07
N ALA A 163 21.87 -5.02 1.01
CA ALA A 163 21.42 -6.34 0.60
C ALA A 163 22.55 -7.16 0.00
N TYR A 164 23.39 -6.57 -0.85
CA TYR A 164 24.57 -7.23 -1.43
C TYR A 164 25.58 -7.66 -0.36
N ASP A 165 25.90 -6.78 0.58
CA ASP A 165 26.84 -7.06 1.66
C ASP A 165 26.25 -8.02 2.71
N GLY A 166 24.94 -7.98 2.90
CA GLY A 166 24.23 -8.74 3.93
C GLY A 166 23.82 -10.15 3.54
N ASP A 167 23.85 -10.52 2.25
CA ASP A 167 23.51 -11.86 1.76
C ASP A 167 24.73 -12.52 1.08
N PRO A 168 25.38 -13.51 1.74
CA PRO A 168 26.52 -14.21 1.16
C PRO A 168 26.21 -14.97 -0.15
N ALA A 169 24.95 -15.23 -0.45
CA ALA A 169 24.53 -15.90 -1.69
C ALA A 169 24.42 -14.96 -2.88
N CYS A 170 24.33 -13.65 -2.62
CA CYS A 170 24.20 -12.61 -3.64
C CYS A 170 25.48 -12.47 -4.47
N LYS A 171 25.36 -12.44 -5.80
CA LYS A 171 26.49 -12.37 -6.72
C LYS A 171 26.74 -10.99 -7.30
N SER A 172 25.71 -10.13 -7.34
CA SER A 172 25.82 -8.80 -7.92
C SER A 172 24.73 -7.86 -7.44
N HIS A 173 24.93 -6.55 -7.54
CA HIS A 173 23.88 -5.56 -7.32
C HIS A 173 22.70 -5.73 -8.29
N ASP A 174 22.97 -6.21 -9.52
CA ASP A 174 21.92 -6.49 -10.49
C ASP A 174 20.96 -7.58 -9.98
N GLU A 175 21.51 -8.62 -9.33
CA GLU A 175 20.69 -9.68 -8.73
C GLU A 175 19.76 -9.13 -7.64
N VAL A 176 20.25 -8.21 -6.80
CA VAL A 176 19.44 -7.53 -5.79
C VAL A 176 18.31 -6.75 -6.45
N ILE A 177 18.61 -5.95 -7.49
CA ILE A 177 17.62 -5.09 -8.17
C ILE A 177 16.58 -5.90 -8.93
N PHE A 178 16.97 -7.03 -9.54
CA PHE A 178 16.08 -7.88 -10.30
C PHE A 178 15.22 -8.82 -9.48
N CYS A 179 15.78 -9.35 -8.36
CA CYS A 179 15.23 -10.57 -7.77
C CYS A 179 14.74 -10.39 -6.32
N TYR A 180 15.22 -9.37 -5.57
CA TYR A 180 14.93 -9.32 -4.15
C TYR A 180 13.60 -8.63 -3.83
N PRO A 181 12.63 -9.36 -3.26
CA PRO A 181 11.34 -8.77 -2.88
C PRO A 181 11.49 -7.70 -1.79
N GLY A 182 12.51 -7.83 -0.92
CA GLY A 182 12.83 -6.81 0.09
C GLY A 182 13.16 -5.45 -0.52
N LEU A 183 13.94 -5.42 -1.63
CA LEU A 183 14.24 -4.17 -2.32
C LEU A 183 12.99 -3.60 -3.00
N GLU A 184 12.14 -4.43 -3.58
CA GLU A 184 10.89 -3.97 -4.16
C GLU A 184 9.98 -3.33 -3.10
N ALA A 185 9.82 -3.98 -1.95
CA ALA A 185 9.01 -3.48 -0.86
C ALA A 185 9.50 -2.13 -0.33
N ILE A 186 10.81 -2.00 -0.06
CA ILE A 186 11.36 -0.73 0.44
C ILE A 186 11.33 0.38 -0.61
N THR A 187 11.48 0.05 -1.90
CA THR A 187 11.36 1.02 -3.00
C THR A 187 9.97 1.66 -3.02
N VAL A 188 8.93 0.85 -2.99
CA VAL A 188 7.55 1.35 -2.97
C VAL A 188 7.25 2.09 -1.67
N HIS A 189 7.72 1.58 -0.53
CA HIS A 189 7.56 2.25 0.75
C HIS A 189 8.16 3.65 0.75
N ARG A 190 9.39 3.86 0.26
CA ARG A 190 10.04 5.16 0.26
C ARG A 190 9.26 6.21 -0.54
N ILE A 191 8.66 5.81 -1.67
CA ILE A 191 7.78 6.69 -2.46
C ILE A 191 6.47 6.97 -1.70
N ALA A 192 5.83 5.93 -1.19
CA ALA A 192 4.56 6.01 -0.46
C ALA A 192 4.71 6.84 0.83
N HIS A 193 5.85 6.74 1.51
CA HIS A 193 6.17 7.53 2.71
C HIS A 193 6.21 9.03 2.42
N GLU A 194 6.77 9.45 1.29
CA GLU A 194 6.78 10.88 0.93
C GLU A 194 5.38 11.41 0.66
N LEU A 195 4.52 10.64 0.00
CA LEU A 195 3.11 11.00 -0.18
C LEU A 195 2.33 10.99 1.14
N TYR A 196 2.64 10.05 2.04
CA TYR A 196 2.04 9.99 3.37
C TYR A 196 2.40 11.24 4.20
N ARG A 197 3.68 11.66 4.15
CA ARG A 197 4.14 12.91 4.80
C ARG A 197 3.52 14.17 4.20
N ALA A 198 3.16 14.13 2.92
CA ALA A 198 2.42 15.20 2.25
C ALA A 198 0.91 15.13 2.53
N HIS A 199 0.47 14.27 3.45
CA HIS A 199 -0.94 14.07 3.83
C HIS A 199 -1.85 13.72 2.64
N VAL A 200 -1.34 12.97 1.66
CA VAL A 200 -2.17 12.48 0.54
C VAL A 200 -3.05 11.34 1.05
N PRO A 201 -4.39 11.44 0.92
CA PRO A 201 -5.29 10.38 1.34
C PRO A 201 -5.19 9.15 0.43
N PHE A 202 -5.45 7.95 0.97
CA PHE A 202 -5.58 6.66 0.27
C PHE A 202 -4.35 6.20 -0.51
N ILE A 203 -3.76 7.03 -1.39
CA ILE A 203 -2.73 6.63 -2.36
C ILE A 203 -1.51 5.99 -1.69
N PRO A 204 -0.93 6.54 -0.60
CA PRO A 204 0.18 5.88 0.09
C PRO A 204 -0.18 4.46 0.56
N ARG A 205 -1.41 4.28 1.06
CA ARG A 205 -1.89 2.96 1.49
C ARG A 205 -2.15 2.03 0.31
N MET A 206 -2.70 2.53 -0.79
CA MET A 206 -2.87 1.74 -2.02
C MET A 206 -1.54 1.21 -2.55
N MET A 207 -0.49 2.04 -2.54
CA MET A 207 0.87 1.65 -2.93
C MET A 207 1.43 0.58 -1.99
N SER A 208 1.24 0.77 -0.69
CA SER A 208 1.69 -0.19 0.34
C SER A 208 1.01 -1.55 0.19
N GLU A 209 -0.32 -1.57 0.00
CA GLU A 209 -1.07 -2.82 -0.20
C GLU A 209 -0.73 -3.52 -1.53
N TRP A 210 -0.46 -2.74 -2.58
CA TRP A 210 0.07 -3.31 -3.82
C TRP A 210 1.40 -4.03 -3.57
N SER A 211 2.34 -3.36 -2.90
CA SER A 211 3.64 -3.94 -2.56
C SER A 211 3.52 -5.17 -1.67
N HIS A 212 2.64 -5.12 -0.66
CA HIS A 212 2.34 -6.26 0.22
C HIS A 212 1.84 -7.48 -0.57
N LYS A 213 0.93 -7.27 -1.51
CA LYS A 213 0.41 -8.32 -2.39
C LYS A 213 1.51 -8.96 -3.25
N GLU A 214 2.42 -8.16 -3.82
CA GLU A 214 3.47 -8.63 -4.73
C GLU A 214 4.63 -9.31 -3.99
N THR A 215 4.96 -8.85 -2.78
CA THR A 215 6.17 -9.25 -2.06
C THR A 215 5.93 -10.11 -0.81
N GLY A 216 4.71 -10.11 -0.28
CA GLY A 216 4.40 -10.69 1.03
C GLY A 216 4.96 -9.89 2.21
N ILE A 217 5.37 -8.63 1.99
CA ILE A 217 5.98 -7.73 2.98
C ILE A 217 5.04 -6.54 3.19
N ASP A 218 4.49 -6.41 4.40
CA ASP A 218 3.58 -5.33 4.79
C ASP A 218 4.35 -4.21 5.50
N ILE A 219 4.56 -3.08 4.82
CA ILE A 219 5.17 -1.89 5.41
C ILE A 219 4.15 -0.76 5.35
N HIS A 220 3.69 -0.28 6.51
CA HIS A 220 2.80 0.88 6.55
C HIS A 220 3.53 2.14 6.05
N PRO A 221 2.92 2.98 5.19
CA PRO A 221 3.60 4.15 4.63
C PRO A 221 4.00 5.20 5.67
N GLY A 222 3.40 5.18 6.87
CA GLY A 222 3.78 6.03 7.99
C GLY A 222 5.06 5.63 8.71
N ALA A 223 5.57 4.41 8.53
CA ALA A 223 6.82 3.98 9.14
C ALA A 223 8.00 4.82 8.65
N THR A 224 8.91 5.18 9.55
CA THR A 224 10.14 5.90 9.22
C THR A 224 11.29 4.92 9.17
N ILE A 225 11.96 4.82 8.02
CA ILE A 225 13.03 3.82 7.80
C ILE A 225 14.29 4.53 7.29
N GLY A 226 15.37 4.38 8.03
CA GLY A 226 16.69 4.94 7.71
C GLY A 226 17.34 4.31 6.47
N PRO A 227 18.53 4.78 6.07
CA PRO A 227 19.31 4.24 4.95
C PRO A 227 19.92 2.87 5.27
N SER A 228 20.35 2.16 4.23
CA SER A 228 20.98 0.83 4.34
C SER A 228 20.09 -0.20 5.04
N PHE A 229 18.81 -0.18 4.71
CA PHE A 229 17.82 -1.11 5.26
C PHE A 229 17.74 -2.36 4.36
N PHE A 230 17.84 -3.53 4.96
CA PHE A 230 17.78 -4.80 4.24
C PHE A 230 16.72 -5.75 4.84
N ILE A 231 15.79 -6.20 4.02
CA ILE A 231 14.83 -7.28 4.33
C ILE A 231 15.28 -8.53 3.58
N ASP A 232 15.71 -9.56 4.33
CA ASP A 232 16.15 -10.83 3.79
C ASP A 232 14.97 -11.82 3.75
N HIS A 233 14.73 -12.48 2.60
CA HIS A 233 13.57 -13.31 2.27
C HIS A 233 12.25 -12.54 2.32
N GLY A 234 11.86 -12.01 3.45
CA GLY A 234 10.83 -11.00 3.67
C GLY A 234 9.42 -11.51 3.87
N THR A 235 9.04 -12.69 3.39
CA THR A 235 7.66 -13.19 3.50
C THR A 235 7.13 -13.10 4.93
N GLY A 236 5.98 -12.44 5.12
CA GLY A 236 5.32 -12.30 6.42
C GLY A 236 5.92 -11.23 7.34
N VAL A 237 6.79 -10.36 6.83
CA VAL A 237 7.24 -9.16 7.57
C VAL A 237 6.08 -8.18 7.68
N VAL A 238 5.89 -7.62 8.89
CA VAL A 238 4.90 -6.57 9.16
C VAL A 238 5.58 -5.42 9.90
N ILE A 239 5.52 -4.22 9.33
CA ILE A 239 6.07 -2.98 9.91
C ILE A 239 4.93 -1.98 10.08
N GLY A 240 4.54 -1.72 11.34
CA GLY A 240 3.40 -0.88 11.69
C GLY A 240 3.66 0.63 11.51
N GLU A 241 2.58 1.40 11.45
CA GLU A 241 2.52 2.82 11.10
C GLU A 241 3.53 3.73 11.80
N THR A 242 3.66 3.61 13.11
CA THR A 242 4.51 4.51 13.90
C THR A 242 5.87 3.90 14.24
N THR A 243 6.27 2.84 13.53
CA THR A 243 7.60 2.26 13.66
C THR A 243 8.67 3.25 13.21
N VAL A 244 9.76 3.30 13.95
CA VAL A 244 10.97 4.04 13.58
C VAL A 244 12.11 3.04 13.50
N ILE A 245 12.80 3.00 12.37
CA ILE A 245 13.94 2.12 12.10
C ILE A 245 15.14 3.00 11.74
N GLY A 246 16.24 2.79 12.44
CA GLY A 246 17.52 3.47 12.20
C GLY A 246 18.23 3.02 10.93
N SER A 247 19.50 3.37 10.84
CA SER A 247 20.39 3.03 9.71
C SER A 247 21.00 1.64 9.87
N HIS A 248 21.34 0.98 8.76
CA HIS A 248 22.03 -0.33 8.75
C HIS A 248 21.28 -1.42 9.53
N VAL A 249 19.96 -1.44 9.41
CA VAL A 249 19.14 -2.45 10.05
C VAL A 249 18.83 -3.58 9.06
N LYS A 250 19.00 -4.82 9.51
CA LYS A 250 18.63 -6.02 8.76
C LYS A 250 17.50 -6.76 9.48
N ILE A 251 16.46 -7.16 8.75
CA ILE A 251 15.38 -7.99 9.26
C ILE A 251 15.15 -9.21 8.36
N TYR A 252 14.70 -10.30 8.96
CA TYR A 252 14.40 -11.54 8.26
C TYR A 252 12.89 -11.76 8.12
N GLN A 253 12.52 -12.80 7.37
CA GLN A 253 11.13 -13.20 7.15
C GLN A 253 10.35 -13.37 8.48
N GLY A 254 9.04 -13.06 8.43
CA GLY A 254 8.13 -13.26 9.55
C GLY A 254 8.33 -12.30 10.74
N VAL A 255 9.23 -11.31 10.61
CA VAL A 255 9.42 -10.30 11.66
C VAL A 255 8.18 -9.41 11.74
N THR A 256 7.69 -9.19 12.97
CA THR A 256 6.58 -8.27 13.23
C THR A 256 7.04 -7.13 14.14
N LEU A 257 6.97 -5.90 13.63
CA LEU A 257 7.14 -4.67 14.40
C LEU A 257 5.75 -4.08 14.65
N GLY A 258 5.09 -4.55 15.71
CA GLY A 258 3.68 -4.36 15.97
C GLY A 258 3.38 -3.42 17.15
N ALA A 259 2.09 -3.11 17.36
CA ALA A 259 1.63 -2.35 18.50
C ALA A 259 1.46 -3.27 19.73
N LEU A 260 1.95 -2.82 20.88
CA LEU A 260 1.77 -3.53 22.16
C LEU A 260 0.31 -3.49 22.61
N SER A 261 -0.35 -2.34 22.43
CA SER A 261 -1.74 -2.13 22.84
C SER A 261 -2.42 -1.05 21.96
N PHE A 262 -3.73 -1.02 22.03
CA PHE A 262 -4.55 0.02 21.41
C PHE A 262 -5.27 0.77 22.53
N PRO A 263 -4.78 1.97 22.92
CA PRO A 263 -5.44 2.77 23.93
C PRO A 263 -6.86 3.15 23.48
N ILE A 264 -7.79 3.13 24.43
CA ILE A 264 -9.19 3.49 24.21
C ILE A 264 -9.53 4.73 25.05
N ASP A 265 -10.37 5.61 24.50
CA ASP A 265 -10.90 6.79 25.21
C ASP A 265 -12.03 6.41 26.20
N ALA A 266 -12.57 7.40 26.90
CA ALA A 266 -13.64 7.20 27.87
C ALA A 266 -14.94 6.66 27.25
N ASP A 267 -15.14 6.87 25.93
CA ASP A 267 -16.32 6.43 25.17
C ASP A 267 -16.12 5.04 24.53
N GLY A 268 -14.93 4.42 24.71
CA GLY A 268 -14.62 3.09 24.19
C GLY A 268 -14.09 3.09 22.75
N ASN A 269 -13.74 4.24 22.19
CA ASN A 269 -13.15 4.33 20.85
C ASN A 269 -11.64 4.20 20.90
N ILE A 270 -11.04 3.59 19.86
CA ILE A 270 -9.58 3.51 19.73
C ILE A 270 -9.01 4.90 19.50
N ILE A 271 -8.07 5.30 20.36
CA ILE A 271 -7.30 6.54 20.18
C ILE A 271 -6.33 6.34 19.02
N ARG A 272 -6.44 7.17 17.99
CA ARG A 272 -5.63 7.13 16.77
C ARG A 272 -4.44 8.09 16.86
N ASN A 273 -3.50 7.98 15.93
CA ASN A 273 -2.38 8.93 15.76
C ASN A 273 -1.39 9.02 16.94
N MET A 274 -1.32 7.99 17.80
CA MET A 274 -0.32 7.90 18.86
C MET A 274 0.80 6.93 18.49
N LYS A 275 2.01 7.19 19.01
CA LYS A 275 3.13 6.24 18.93
C LYS A 275 2.71 4.94 19.63
N ARG A 276 2.73 3.83 18.89
CA ARG A 276 2.29 2.50 19.37
C ARG A 276 3.11 1.34 18.81
N HIS A 277 4.12 1.64 17.99
CA HIS A 277 5.00 0.64 17.37
C HIS A 277 6.45 0.88 17.83
N PRO A 278 7.32 -0.13 17.78
CA PRO A 278 8.67 -0.04 18.34
C PRO A 278 9.57 0.96 17.60
N THR A 279 10.66 1.32 18.28
CA THR A 279 11.81 1.98 17.69
C THR A 279 12.97 0.99 17.65
N ILE A 280 13.53 0.79 16.47
CA ILE A 280 14.72 -0.04 16.23
C ILE A 280 15.89 0.90 15.96
N GLU A 281 16.94 0.78 16.75
CA GLU A 281 18.13 1.62 16.61
C GLU A 281 19.03 1.21 15.45
N ASP A 282 20.10 1.97 15.21
CA ASP A 282 21.07 1.69 14.16
C ASP A 282 21.78 0.34 14.38
N ASN A 283 22.19 -0.31 13.28
CA ASN A 283 22.98 -1.54 13.27
C ASN A 283 22.32 -2.75 13.95
N VAL A 284 21.01 -2.77 14.05
CA VAL A 284 20.25 -3.89 14.64
C VAL A 284 19.96 -4.96 13.59
N VAL A 285 20.10 -6.22 13.99
CA VAL A 285 19.66 -7.39 13.22
C VAL A 285 18.51 -8.06 13.95
N VAL A 286 17.35 -8.17 13.30
CA VAL A 286 16.17 -8.85 13.84
C VAL A 286 15.99 -10.17 13.10
N TYR A 287 16.18 -11.28 13.80
CA TYR A 287 16.09 -12.61 13.23
C TYR A 287 14.65 -13.07 12.96
N ALA A 288 14.55 -14.11 12.15
CA ALA A 288 13.31 -14.66 11.61
C ALA A 288 12.22 -14.88 12.67
N SER A 289 11.00 -14.49 12.32
CA SER A 289 9.78 -14.68 13.12
C SER A 289 9.81 -14.00 14.51
N ALA A 290 10.73 -13.07 14.75
CA ALA A 290 10.71 -12.26 15.97
C ALA A 290 9.53 -11.29 15.96
N THR A 291 8.90 -11.11 17.13
CA THR A 291 7.85 -10.10 17.34
C THR A 291 8.34 -9.08 18.35
N ILE A 292 8.40 -7.82 17.93
CA ILE A 292 8.77 -6.68 18.77
C ILE A 292 7.56 -5.76 18.83
N LEU A 293 7.10 -5.49 20.05
CA LEU A 293 5.95 -4.63 20.31
C LEU A 293 6.39 -3.39 21.07
N GLY A 294 5.82 -2.20 20.73
CA GLY A 294 6.22 -0.94 21.33
C GLY A 294 5.14 0.11 21.35
#